data_d321307969538eb265b4b81f2905cd2d
#
_entry.id   d321307969538eb265b4b81f2905cd2d
#
_cell.length_a   1.000
_cell.length_b   1.000
_cell.length_c   1.000
_cell.angle_alpha   90.00
_cell.angle_beta   90.00
_cell.angle_gamma   90.00
#
_symmetry.space_group_name_H-M   'P 1'
#
loop_
_entity.id
_entity.type
_entity.pdbx_description
1 polymer ?
#
loop_
_entity_poly.entity_id
_entity_poly.type
_entity_poly.pdbx_seq_one_letter_code
_entity_poly.pdbx_strand_id
1 'polypeptide(L)'
;MKATIIIPNINGKGWLKDSIESVYAQTEQDFELIVVDNGSTDESLEQARSYRSRPNFQLIENGSNTGFSHAVNQGIARAKSEFVVLFNNDAFAEPQWLAELIRVAESDEKIFAVQSLMIRHFDRELADDAGDYVTW
;
A
#
# COMPACT_ATOMS: atom_id res chain seq x y z
N MET A 1 8.04 -10.45 -10.09
CA MET A 1 7.73 -9.48 -9.00
C MET A 1 7.30 -10.25 -7.77
N LYS A 2 7.93 -10.02 -6.65
CA LYS A 2 7.63 -10.70 -5.39
C LYS A 2 6.36 -10.18 -4.74
N ALA A 3 6.12 -8.86 -4.79
CA ALA A 3 5.00 -8.23 -4.11
C ALA A 3 4.22 -7.29 -5.03
N THR A 4 2.91 -7.21 -4.81
CA THR A 4 2.03 -6.16 -5.32
C THR A 4 1.56 -5.31 -4.17
N ILE A 5 1.94 -4.03 -4.17
CA ILE A 5 1.50 -3.06 -3.16
C ILE A 5 0.27 -2.35 -3.71
N ILE A 6 -0.79 -2.31 -2.93
CA ILE A 6 -2.07 -1.69 -3.31
C ILE A 6 -2.34 -0.51 -2.38
N ILE A 7 -2.50 0.67 -2.97
CA ILE A 7 -2.88 1.90 -2.25
C ILE A 7 -4.28 2.31 -2.71
N PRO A 8 -5.34 2.04 -1.93
CA PRO A 8 -6.63 2.66 -2.17
C PRO A 8 -6.56 4.14 -1.80
N ASN A 9 -7.03 5.01 -2.70
CA ASN A 9 -6.99 6.45 -2.49
C ASN A 9 -8.37 7.09 -2.67
N ILE A 10 -8.70 7.99 -1.77
CA ILE A 10 -9.76 8.98 -1.92
C ILE A 10 -9.37 10.25 -1.20
N ASN A 11 -9.30 11.36 -1.94
CA ASN A 11 -9.00 12.69 -1.41
C ASN A 11 -7.72 12.74 -0.53
N GLY A 12 -6.67 12.03 -0.98
CA GLY A 12 -5.40 11.91 -0.28
C GLY A 12 -4.35 12.96 -0.62
N LYS A 13 -4.73 14.15 -1.12
CA LYS A 13 -3.84 15.21 -1.60
C LYS A 13 -2.65 15.51 -0.69
N GLY A 14 -2.87 15.53 0.63
CA GLY A 14 -1.84 15.89 1.61
C GLY A 14 -0.81 14.78 1.88
N TRP A 15 -1.07 13.53 1.46
CA TRP A 15 -0.32 12.36 1.92
C TRP A 15 0.09 11.41 0.79
N LEU A 16 -0.75 11.25 -0.23
CA LEU A 16 -0.58 10.23 -1.27
C LEU A 16 0.79 10.29 -1.94
N LYS A 17 1.30 11.49 -2.25
CA LYS A 17 2.60 11.64 -2.89
C LYS A 17 3.72 11.07 -2.03
N ASP A 18 3.77 11.44 -0.74
CA ASP A 18 4.81 11.00 0.18
C ASP A 18 4.68 9.50 0.48
N SER A 19 3.45 8.98 0.54
CA SER A 19 3.15 7.56 0.63
C SER A 19 3.74 6.79 -0.56
N ILE A 20 3.46 7.20 -1.79
CA ILE A 20 4.01 6.60 -3.02
C ILE A 20 5.55 6.68 -3.04
N GLU A 21 6.14 7.83 -2.71
CA GLU A 21 7.60 7.98 -2.71
C GLU A 21 8.26 7.09 -1.65
N SER A 22 7.63 6.87 -0.49
CA SER A 22 8.14 5.93 0.52
C SER A 22 8.15 4.48 0.04
N VAL A 23 7.18 4.10 -0.81
CA VAL A 23 7.16 2.80 -1.47
C VAL A 23 8.28 2.68 -2.49
N TYR A 24 8.53 3.70 -3.31
CA TYR A 24 9.65 3.67 -4.27
C TYR A 24 11.03 3.76 -3.61
N ALA A 25 11.11 4.22 -2.35
CA ALA A 25 12.34 4.27 -1.57
C ALA A 25 12.70 2.94 -0.87
N GLN A 26 11.92 1.87 -1.06
CA GLN A 26 12.19 0.57 -0.47
C GLN A 26 13.52 -0.02 -0.95
N THR A 27 14.20 -0.79 -0.08
CA THR A 27 15.39 -1.56 -0.46
C THR A 27 15.06 -2.77 -1.33
N GLU A 28 13.89 -3.38 -1.14
CA GLU A 28 13.35 -4.39 -2.06
C GLU A 28 12.69 -3.70 -3.24
N GLN A 29 13.18 -3.96 -4.46
CA GLN A 29 12.71 -3.32 -5.68
C GLN A 29 11.88 -4.26 -6.59
N ASP A 30 11.74 -5.53 -6.23
CA ASP A 30 10.98 -6.50 -7.02
C ASP A 30 9.48 -6.47 -6.69
N PHE A 31 8.88 -5.29 -6.86
CA PHE A 31 7.46 -5.06 -6.61
C PHE A 31 6.76 -4.35 -7.78
N GLU A 32 5.44 -4.41 -7.79
CA GLU A 32 4.57 -3.48 -8.52
C GLU A 32 3.72 -2.65 -7.54
N LEU A 33 3.37 -1.45 -7.95
CA LEU A 33 2.50 -0.54 -7.21
C LEU A 33 1.21 -0.30 -7.98
N ILE A 34 0.08 -0.59 -7.34
CA ILE A 34 -1.25 -0.31 -7.88
C ILE A 34 -1.91 0.74 -6.98
N VAL A 35 -2.16 1.92 -7.53
CA VAL A 35 -3.00 2.94 -6.87
C VAL A 35 -4.41 2.81 -7.41
N VAL A 36 -5.39 2.72 -6.52
CA VAL A 36 -6.81 2.67 -6.89
C VAL A 36 -7.47 3.96 -6.41
N ASP A 37 -7.64 4.89 -7.34
CA ASP A 37 -8.36 6.14 -7.05
C ASP A 37 -9.86 5.90 -7.05
N ASN A 38 -10.46 6.10 -5.91
CA ASN A 38 -11.86 5.78 -5.65
C ASN A 38 -12.79 7.01 -5.81
N GLY A 39 -12.51 7.82 -6.84
CA GLY A 39 -13.31 8.99 -7.18
C GLY A 39 -12.91 10.23 -6.40
N SER A 40 -11.62 10.50 -6.30
CA SER A 40 -11.11 11.72 -5.66
C SER A 40 -11.60 12.98 -6.38
N THR A 41 -11.90 14.00 -5.59
CA THR A 41 -12.31 15.34 -6.06
C THR A 41 -11.27 16.41 -5.78
N ASP A 42 -10.18 16.03 -5.11
CA ASP A 42 -8.99 16.86 -4.87
C ASP A 42 -7.90 16.57 -5.91
N GLU A 43 -6.71 17.15 -5.74
CA GLU A 43 -5.59 16.98 -6.67
C GLU A 43 -4.87 15.61 -6.53
N SER A 44 -5.31 14.72 -5.64
CA SER A 44 -4.65 13.43 -5.43
C SER A 44 -4.69 12.51 -6.66
N LEU A 45 -5.77 12.58 -7.46
CA LEU A 45 -5.84 11.85 -8.71
C LEU A 45 -4.77 12.33 -9.71
N GLU A 46 -4.56 13.64 -9.85
CA GLU A 46 -3.51 14.17 -10.73
C GLU A 46 -2.11 13.84 -10.20
N GLN A 47 -1.93 13.82 -8.87
CA GLN A 47 -0.70 13.32 -8.27
C GLN A 47 -0.45 11.86 -8.67
N ALA A 48 -1.45 10.98 -8.54
CA ALA A 48 -1.32 9.58 -8.95
C ALA A 48 -1.04 9.44 -10.47
N ARG A 49 -1.69 10.22 -11.31
CA ARG A 49 -1.46 10.23 -12.77
C ARG A 49 -0.03 10.58 -13.15
N SER A 50 0.64 11.42 -12.38
CA SER A 50 2.05 11.81 -12.63
C SER A 50 3.04 10.63 -12.54
N TYR A 51 2.65 9.53 -11.86
CA TYR A 51 3.46 8.32 -11.74
C TYR A 51 3.29 7.31 -12.87
N ARG A 52 2.40 7.53 -13.83
CA ARG A 52 2.12 6.57 -14.93
C ARG A 52 3.34 6.21 -15.77
N SER A 53 4.34 7.07 -15.82
CA SER A 53 5.60 6.80 -16.53
C SER A 53 6.59 5.95 -15.73
N ARG A 54 6.35 5.74 -14.42
CA ARG A 54 7.21 4.91 -13.60
C ARG A 54 7.06 3.44 -13.97
N PRO A 55 8.16 2.67 -13.98
CA PRO A 55 8.08 1.23 -14.17
C PRO A 55 7.26 0.59 -13.03
N ASN A 56 6.56 -0.48 -13.35
CA ASN A 56 5.76 -1.24 -12.37
C ASN A 56 4.67 -0.43 -11.64
N PHE A 57 4.19 0.66 -12.21
CA PHE A 57 3.08 1.45 -11.69
C PHE A 57 1.80 1.20 -12.48
N GLN A 58 0.69 1.02 -11.77
CA GLN A 58 -0.65 0.97 -12.35
C GLN A 58 -1.57 1.92 -11.58
N LEU A 59 -2.46 2.60 -12.34
CA LEU A 59 -3.52 3.43 -11.77
C LEU A 59 -4.87 2.92 -12.25
N ILE A 60 -5.76 2.65 -11.30
CA ILE A 60 -7.17 2.35 -11.53
C ILE A 60 -7.97 3.58 -11.11
N GLU A 61 -8.82 4.10 -11.99
CA GLU A 61 -9.65 5.28 -11.75
C GLU A 61 -11.12 4.86 -11.75
N ASN A 62 -11.78 4.94 -10.60
CA ASN A 62 -13.18 4.51 -10.46
C ASN A 62 -14.21 5.59 -10.82
N GLY A 63 -13.78 6.87 -10.87
CA GLY A 63 -14.67 7.99 -11.19
C GLY A 63 -15.72 8.31 -10.10
N SER A 64 -15.95 7.42 -9.14
CA SER A 64 -16.85 7.61 -8.01
C SER A 64 -16.43 6.71 -6.84
N ASN A 65 -16.86 7.06 -5.62
CA ASN A 65 -16.58 6.25 -4.43
C ASN A 65 -17.39 4.95 -4.44
N THR A 66 -16.72 3.85 -4.69
CA THR A 66 -17.30 2.50 -4.71
C THR A 66 -17.12 1.74 -3.40
N GLY A 67 -16.56 2.39 -2.37
CA GLY A 67 -16.22 1.81 -1.08
C GLY A 67 -14.82 1.22 -1.03
N PHE A 68 -14.25 1.15 0.18
CA PHE A 68 -12.88 0.70 0.43
C PHE A 68 -12.64 -0.74 -0.05
N SER A 69 -13.50 -1.67 0.35
CA SER A 69 -13.34 -3.09 0.03
C SER A 69 -13.39 -3.34 -1.49
N HIS A 70 -14.23 -2.61 -2.22
CA HIS A 70 -14.29 -2.73 -3.68
C HIS A 70 -13.00 -2.25 -4.33
N ALA A 71 -12.48 -1.09 -3.92
CA ALA A 71 -11.22 -0.55 -4.43
C ALA A 71 -10.05 -1.50 -4.16
N VAL A 72 -9.96 -2.04 -2.94
CA VAL A 72 -8.94 -3.03 -2.58
C VAL A 72 -9.05 -4.28 -3.45
N ASN A 73 -10.25 -4.84 -3.62
CA ASN A 73 -10.47 -6.04 -4.42
C ASN A 73 -10.14 -5.82 -5.91
N GLN A 74 -10.32 -4.62 -6.44
CA GLN A 74 -9.88 -4.29 -7.81
C GLN A 74 -8.35 -4.35 -7.93
N GLY A 75 -7.62 -3.84 -6.93
CA GLY A 75 -6.16 -3.97 -6.86
C GLY A 75 -5.72 -5.42 -6.78
N ILE A 76 -6.33 -6.21 -5.87
CA ILE A 76 -6.04 -7.64 -5.71
C ILE A 76 -6.27 -8.41 -7.02
N ALA A 77 -7.37 -8.13 -7.74
CA ALA A 77 -7.67 -8.77 -9.02
C ALA A 77 -6.65 -8.44 -10.13
N ARG A 78 -5.88 -7.37 -9.99
CA ARG A 78 -4.80 -6.96 -10.92
C ARG A 78 -3.42 -7.44 -10.50
N ALA A 79 -3.26 -7.83 -9.23
CA ALA A 79 -2.01 -8.30 -8.68
C ALA A 79 -1.50 -9.54 -9.44
N LYS A 80 -0.19 -9.56 -9.74
CA LYS A 80 0.49 -10.65 -10.45
C LYS A 80 1.56 -11.32 -9.60
N SER A 81 1.78 -10.80 -8.41
CA SER A 81 2.81 -11.25 -7.49
C SER A 81 2.27 -12.28 -6.50
N GLU A 82 3.17 -13.02 -5.89
CA GLU A 82 2.85 -13.99 -4.84
C GLU A 82 2.27 -13.33 -3.59
N PHE A 83 2.86 -12.19 -3.19
CA PHE A 83 2.43 -11.44 -2.02
C PHE A 83 1.62 -10.21 -2.44
N VAL A 84 0.52 -9.97 -1.73
CA VAL A 84 -0.27 -8.74 -1.86
C VAL A 84 -0.17 -7.97 -0.57
N VAL A 85 0.20 -6.70 -0.68
CA VAL A 85 0.37 -5.80 0.46
C VAL A 85 -0.62 -4.65 0.35
N LEU A 86 -1.45 -4.47 1.39
CA LEU A 86 -2.33 -3.31 1.49
C LEU A 86 -1.58 -2.19 2.21
N PHE A 87 -1.59 -1.01 1.61
CA PHE A 87 -0.88 0.16 2.13
C PHE A 87 -1.78 1.39 2.08
N ASN A 88 -1.93 2.08 3.19
CA ASN A 88 -2.79 3.25 3.26
C ASN A 88 -2.17 4.45 2.52
N ASN A 89 -3.01 5.32 1.97
CA ASN A 89 -2.57 6.52 1.26
C ASN A 89 -1.97 7.62 2.16
N ASP A 90 -2.04 7.44 3.48
CA ASP A 90 -1.49 8.32 4.53
C ASP A 90 -0.41 7.63 5.40
N ALA A 91 0.07 6.46 4.97
CA ALA A 91 1.16 5.75 5.62
C ALA A 91 2.50 6.04 4.93
N PHE A 92 3.60 5.91 5.69
CA PHE A 92 4.98 6.07 5.21
C PHE A 92 5.79 4.86 5.62
N ALA A 93 6.37 4.18 4.64
CA ALA A 93 7.17 2.98 4.87
C ALA A 93 8.64 3.33 5.14
N GLU A 94 9.22 2.74 6.17
CA GLU A 94 10.68 2.77 6.37
C GLU A 94 11.39 1.97 5.25
N PRO A 95 12.63 2.30 4.89
CA PRO A 95 13.27 1.73 3.68
C PRO A 95 13.37 0.19 3.63
N GLN A 96 13.39 -0.50 4.75
CA GLN A 96 13.47 -1.96 4.84
C GLN A 96 12.11 -2.65 5.03
N TRP A 97 11.02 -1.89 5.10
CA TRP A 97 9.70 -2.38 5.45
C TRP A 97 9.24 -3.55 4.56
N LEU A 98 9.31 -3.41 3.25
CA LEU A 98 8.87 -4.45 2.32
C LEU A 98 9.76 -5.70 2.40
N ALA A 99 11.07 -5.52 2.48
CA ALA A 99 12.02 -6.63 2.61
C ALA A 99 11.75 -7.45 3.86
N GLU A 100 11.48 -6.80 5.00
CA GLU A 100 11.18 -7.48 6.26
C GLU A 100 9.82 -8.19 6.24
N LEU A 101 8.79 -7.60 5.63
CA LEU A 101 7.49 -8.27 5.45
C LEU A 101 7.64 -9.57 4.64
N ILE A 102 8.34 -9.50 3.51
CA ILE A 102 8.58 -10.68 2.65
C ILE A 102 9.41 -11.72 3.41
N ARG A 103 10.49 -11.31 4.08
CA ARG A 103 11.34 -12.23 4.85
C ARG A 103 10.56 -12.99 5.90
N VAL A 104 9.64 -12.33 6.62
CA VAL A 104 8.79 -12.97 7.62
C VAL A 104 7.77 -13.89 6.94
N ALA A 105 7.11 -13.44 5.87
CA ALA A 105 6.13 -14.25 5.15
C ALA A 105 6.74 -15.55 4.58
N GLU A 106 7.99 -15.48 4.08
CA GLU A 106 8.72 -16.64 3.54
C GLU A 106 9.32 -17.55 4.63
N SER A 107 9.31 -17.16 5.92
CA SER A 107 9.98 -17.91 6.99
C SER A 107 9.27 -19.21 7.41
N ASP A 108 7.98 -19.32 7.17
CA ASP A 108 7.19 -20.54 7.45
C ASP A 108 5.98 -20.58 6.49
N GLU A 109 5.79 -21.69 5.79
CA GLU A 109 4.66 -21.94 4.88
C GLU A 109 3.27 -21.84 5.54
N LYS A 110 3.21 -21.87 6.86
CA LYS A 110 1.97 -21.72 7.64
C LYS A 110 1.59 -20.26 7.90
N ILE A 111 2.47 -19.31 7.59
CA ILE A 111 2.17 -17.89 7.74
C ILE A 111 1.20 -17.47 6.63
N PHE A 112 -0.02 -17.18 7.01
CA PHE A 112 -1.06 -16.72 6.09
C PHE A 112 -1.00 -15.21 5.86
N ALA A 113 -0.69 -14.42 6.90
CA ALA A 113 -0.62 -12.97 6.84
C ALA A 113 0.44 -12.42 7.79
N VAL A 114 1.03 -11.29 7.41
CA VAL A 114 2.01 -10.54 8.20
C VAL A 114 1.53 -9.10 8.30
N GLN A 115 1.61 -8.52 9.47
CA GLN A 115 1.31 -7.11 9.70
C GLN A 115 2.54 -6.40 10.25
N SER A 116 2.79 -5.19 9.79
CA SER A 116 3.83 -4.32 10.33
C SER A 116 3.36 -3.57 11.57
N LEU A 117 4.29 -3.26 12.45
CA LEU A 117 4.06 -2.31 13.52
C LEU A 117 3.80 -0.93 12.92
N MET A 118 2.68 -0.31 13.25
CA MET A 118 2.35 1.06 12.88
C MET A 118 2.71 2.00 14.02
N ILE A 119 3.58 2.96 13.74
CA ILE A 119 4.05 3.98 14.68
C ILE A 119 3.37 5.30 14.32
N ARG A 120 2.92 6.06 15.31
CA ARG A 120 2.32 7.38 15.07
C ARG A 120 3.33 8.35 14.47
N HIS A 121 2.93 9.04 13.41
CA HIS A 121 3.80 9.96 12.70
C HIS A 121 4.34 11.09 13.58
N PHE A 122 3.49 11.68 14.44
CA PHE A 122 3.84 12.81 15.30
C PHE A 122 4.35 12.41 16.68
N ASP A 123 4.24 11.14 17.06
CA ASP A 123 4.74 10.62 18.34
C ASP A 123 5.27 9.20 18.13
N ARG A 124 6.54 9.11 17.74
CA ARG A 124 7.18 7.85 17.35
C ARG A 124 7.46 6.91 18.54
N GLU A 125 7.20 7.34 19.76
CA GLU A 125 7.29 6.48 20.96
C GLU A 125 5.99 5.67 21.16
N LEU A 126 4.90 6.05 20.47
CA LEU A 126 3.62 5.38 20.56
C LEU A 126 3.32 4.56 19.28
N ALA A 127 2.98 3.31 19.48
CA ALA A 127 2.38 2.50 18.43
C ALA A 127 0.94 2.97 18.18
N ASP A 128 0.54 3.04 16.90
CA ASP A 128 -0.84 3.25 16.51
C ASP A 128 -1.58 1.91 16.42
N ASP A 129 -0.92 0.92 15.83
CA ASP A 129 -1.40 -0.45 15.73
C ASP A 129 -0.24 -1.44 15.79
N ALA A 130 -0.42 -2.55 16.50
CA ALA A 130 0.57 -3.62 16.65
C ALA A 130 0.02 -4.98 16.19
N GLY A 131 -1.10 -4.99 15.49
CA GLY A 131 -1.76 -6.18 14.95
C GLY A 131 -3.03 -6.58 15.67
N ASP A 132 -3.91 -7.21 14.92
CA ASP A 132 -5.16 -7.78 15.39
C ASP A 132 -4.97 -9.24 15.78
N TYR A 133 -5.73 -9.70 16.77
CA TYR A 133 -5.85 -11.11 17.09
C TYR A 133 -7.33 -11.51 17.18
N VAL A 134 -7.60 -12.71 16.71
CA VAL A 134 -8.96 -13.28 16.77
C VAL A 134 -9.05 -14.19 17.97
N THR A 135 -10.00 -13.93 18.86
CA THR A 135 -10.37 -14.86 19.93
C THR A 135 -11.53 -15.75 19.46
N TRP A 136 -11.40 -17.05 19.66
CA TRP A 136 -12.43 -18.06 19.34
C TRP A 136 -13.36 -18.25 20.53
#